data_5827902e8741f97504c339e4bcb8a389
#
_entry.id   5827902e8741f97504c339e4bcb8a389
#
_cell.length_a   1.000
_cell.length_b   1.000
_cell.length_c   1.000
_cell.angle_alpha   90.00
_cell.angle_beta   90.00
_cell.angle_gamma   90.00
#
_symmetry.space_group_name_H-M   'P 1'
#
loop_
_entity.id
_entity.type
_entity.pdbx_description
1 polymer ?
#
loop_
_entity_poly.entity_id
_entity_poly.type
_entity_poly.pdbx_seq_one_letter_code
_entity_poly.pdbx_strand_id
1 'polypeptide(L)'
;QLDAHWHRISKRIVQSPLYAPTGYGPAQGDLSLREQLVDYLRQARNVHCHAEQIIITDGAQQALYLASKVLLQAQDTAIIENPVYPGLHAILQDRQVNIRAIKLDEQGIQVSTLLADNISARAVFVTPSHQYPMGMSMSMARRMALLQWAKQQQAWIVEDDYDSELRYQGLPFPAMQGL
;
A
#
# COMPACT_ATOMS: atom_id res chain seq x y z
N GLN A 1 -12.82 -26.83 -1.72
CA GLN A 1 -12.18 -26.94 -0.39
C GLN A 1 -12.20 -25.61 0.38
N LEU A 2 -11.96 -24.48 -0.28
CA LEU A 2 -11.99 -23.13 0.35
C LEU A 2 -13.39 -22.82 0.92
N ASP A 3 -14.45 -23.11 0.17
CA ASP A 3 -15.83 -22.82 0.58
C ASP A 3 -16.23 -23.54 1.89
N ALA A 4 -15.83 -24.81 2.06
CA ALA A 4 -16.14 -25.56 3.27
C ALA A 4 -15.42 -25.00 4.51
N HIS A 5 -14.18 -24.53 4.35
CA HIS A 5 -13.42 -23.87 5.42
C HIS A 5 -14.04 -22.52 5.77
N TRP A 6 -14.40 -21.73 4.76
CA TRP A 6 -15.05 -20.44 4.94
C TRP A 6 -16.36 -20.57 5.69
N HIS A 7 -17.25 -21.48 5.24
CA HIS A 7 -18.51 -21.72 5.91
C HIS A 7 -18.37 -22.16 7.37
N ARG A 8 -17.41 -23.03 7.66
CA ARG A 8 -17.15 -23.51 9.02
C ARG A 8 -16.68 -22.37 9.94
N ILE A 9 -15.77 -21.53 9.47
CA ILE A 9 -15.23 -20.39 10.22
C ILE A 9 -16.32 -19.35 10.44
N SER A 10 -17.05 -18.97 9.39
CA SER A 10 -18.14 -17.98 9.44
C SER A 10 -19.24 -18.41 10.41
N LYS A 11 -19.64 -19.68 10.34
CA LYS A 11 -20.66 -20.23 11.27
C LYS A 11 -20.20 -20.15 12.73
N ARG A 12 -18.92 -20.48 13.00
CA ARG A 12 -18.35 -20.40 14.36
C ARG A 12 -18.32 -18.96 14.88
N ILE A 13 -17.95 -18.00 14.03
CA ILE A 13 -17.88 -16.58 14.41
C ILE A 13 -19.29 -16.04 14.69
N VAL A 14 -20.24 -16.27 13.79
CA VAL A 14 -21.62 -15.76 13.94
C VAL A 14 -22.32 -16.35 15.16
N GLN A 15 -21.99 -17.59 15.53
CA GLN A 15 -22.60 -18.28 16.71
C GLN A 15 -21.94 -17.89 18.04
N SER A 16 -20.82 -17.16 18.03
CA SER A 16 -20.09 -16.78 19.25
C SER A 16 -20.31 -15.31 19.57
N PRO A 17 -20.98 -14.97 20.68
CA PRO A 17 -21.13 -13.57 21.13
C PRO A 17 -19.79 -12.85 21.38
N LEU A 18 -18.72 -13.62 21.62
CA LEU A 18 -17.38 -13.10 21.90
C LEU A 18 -16.67 -12.56 20.63
N TYR A 19 -17.08 -13.02 19.43
CA TYR A 19 -16.41 -12.67 18.18
C TYR A 19 -17.18 -11.65 17.32
N ALA A 20 -18.40 -11.32 17.68
CA ALA A 20 -19.23 -10.38 16.94
C ALA A 20 -19.72 -9.26 17.88
N PRO A 21 -18.86 -8.32 18.27
CA PRO A 21 -19.30 -7.18 19.07
C PRO A 21 -20.35 -6.39 18.30
N THR A 22 -21.48 -6.09 18.95
CA THR A 22 -22.62 -5.38 18.34
C THR A 22 -22.54 -3.86 18.52
N GLY A 23 -21.50 -3.36 19.19
CA GLY A 23 -21.29 -1.94 19.45
C GLY A 23 -20.21 -1.32 18.55
N TYR A 24 -20.04 0.00 18.67
CA TYR A 24 -18.93 0.70 18.04
C TYR A 24 -17.59 0.24 18.63
N GLY A 25 -16.68 -0.15 17.74
CA GLY A 25 -15.29 -0.49 18.08
C GLY A 25 -14.34 0.70 18.03
N PRO A 26 -13.04 0.45 18.27
CA PRO A 26 -12.00 1.45 18.07
C PRO A 26 -11.99 1.97 16.64
N ALA A 27 -11.71 3.27 16.45
CA ALA A 27 -11.65 3.89 15.12
C ALA A 27 -10.60 3.27 14.18
N GLN A 28 -9.55 2.66 14.74
CA GLN A 28 -8.52 1.94 13.99
C GLN A 28 -8.95 0.53 13.55
N GLY A 29 -10.10 0.03 14.02
CA GLY A 29 -10.54 -1.34 13.82
C GLY A 29 -10.23 -2.26 15.02
N ASP A 30 -10.73 -3.47 14.96
CA ASP A 30 -10.62 -4.47 16.03
C ASP A 30 -9.15 -4.77 16.38
N LEU A 31 -8.81 -4.73 17.67
CA LEU A 31 -7.45 -4.94 18.14
C LEU A 31 -6.95 -6.35 17.83
N SER A 32 -7.79 -7.37 18.04
CA SER A 32 -7.41 -8.76 17.81
C SER A 32 -7.09 -9.01 16.34
N LEU A 33 -7.86 -8.41 15.43
CA LEU A 33 -7.56 -8.45 14.00
C LEU A 33 -6.21 -7.77 13.70
N ARG A 34 -5.95 -6.59 14.24
CA ARG A 34 -4.71 -5.85 14.02
C ARG A 34 -3.48 -6.61 14.56
N GLU A 35 -3.59 -7.26 15.72
CA GLU A 35 -2.53 -8.13 16.27
C GLU A 35 -2.23 -9.32 15.35
N GLN A 36 -3.25 -9.99 14.83
CA GLN A 36 -3.06 -11.08 13.85
C GLN A 36 -2.45 -10.59 12.53
N LEU A 37 -2.79 -9.38 12.10
CA LEU A 37 -2.19 -8.78 10.92
C LEU A 37 -0.71 -8.43 11.10
N VAL A 38 -0.24 -8.09 12.30
CA VAL A 38 1.20 -7.90 12.56
C VAL A 38 1.99 -9.16 12.22
N ASP A 39 1.54 -10.31 12.70
CA ASP A 39 2.23 -11.58 12.45
C ASP A 39 2.15 -11.99 10.97
N TYR A 40 0.97 -11.81 10.37
CA TYR A 40 0.77 -12.08 8.94
C TYR A 40 1.69 -11.20 8.07
N LEU A 41 1.70 -9.89 8.27
CA LEU A 41 2.49 -8.94 7.49
C LEU A 41 4.00 -9.20 7.64
N ARG A 42 4.45 -9.56 8.84
CA ARG A 42 5.85 -9.94 9.07
C ARG A 42 6.23 -11.19 8.29
N GLN A 43 5.40 -12.23 8.35
CA GLN A 43 5.70 -13.51 7.70
C GLN A 43 5.55 -13.45 6.17
N ALA A 44 4.48 -12.82 5.69
CA ALA A 44 4.17 -12.80 4.27
C ALA A 44 4.93 -11.72 3.49
N ARG A 45 5.22 -10.57 4.12
CA ARG A 45 5.70 -9.38 3.43
C ARG A 45 6.96 -8.76 4.07
N ASN A 46 7.49 -9.35 5.13
CA ASN A 46 8.62 -8.80 5.90
C ASN A 46 8.37 -7.38 6.43
N VAL A 47 7.10 -7.02 6.67
CA VAL A 47 6.74 -5.72 7.26
C VAL A 47 6.94 -5.76 8.76
N HIS A 48 7.71 -4.82 9.29
CA HIS A 48 7.94 -4.66 10.72
C HIS A 48 7.06 -3.53 11.27
N CYS A 49 6.00 -3.92 11.98
CA CYS A 49 5.06 -2.97 12.57
C CYS A 49 4.49 -3.49 13.90
N HIS A 50 3.78 -2.62 14.60
CA HIS A 50 3.01 -2.91 15.79
C HIS A 50 1.51 -2.71 15.50
N ALA A 51 0.62 -3.29 16.32
CA ALA A 51 -0.82 -3.20 16.12
C ALA A 51 -1.34 -1.75 16.10
N GLU A 52 -0.69 -0.85 16.82
CA GLU A 52 -1.02 0.58 16.85
C GLU A 52 -0.75 1.30 15.53
N GLN A 53 0.08 0.73 14.67
CA GLN A 53 0.40 1.26 13.34
C GLN A 53 -0.53 0.72 12.25
N ILE A 54 -1.44 -0.20 12.59
CA ILE A 54 -2.40 -0.78 11.66
C ILE A 54 -3.75 -0.09 11.79
N ILE A 55 -4.31 0.31 10.67
CA ILE A 55 -5.66 0.88 10.56
C ILE A 55 -6.46 0.02 9.58
N ILE A 56 -7.60 -0.48 10.04
CA ILE A 56 -8.54 -1.22 9.18
C ILE A 56 -9.42 -0.21 8.45
N THR A 57 -9.53 -0.37 7.14
CA THR A 57 -10.27 0.54 6.26
C THR A 57 -11.28 -0.21 5.39
N ASP A 58 -12.24 0.50 4.82
CA ASP A 58 -13.21 0.00 3.84
C ASP A 58 -12.58 -0.15 2.43
N GLY A 59 -11.39 -0.72 2.37
CA GLY A 59 -10.66 -0.97 1.13
C GLY A 59 -9.62 0.09 0.79
N ALA A 60 -8.90 -0.14 -0.32
CA ALA A 60 -7.74 0.65 -0.74
C ALA A 60 -8.05 2.12 -0.98
N GLN A 61 -9.25 2.43 -1.51
CA GLN A 61 -9.65 3.83 -1.77
C GLN A 61 -9.65 4.66 -0.50
N GLN A 62 -10.21 4.14 0.59
CA GLN A 62 -10.20 4.83 1.89
C GLN A 62 -8.79 4.91 2.46
N ALA A 63 -8.00 3.85 2.34
CA ALA A 63 -6.61 3.83 2.81
C ALA A 63 -5.77 4.91 2.10
N LEU A 64 -5.84 4.99 0.77
CA LEU A 64 -5.15 6.00 -0.03
C LEU A 64 -5.61 7.42 0.29
N TYR A 65 -6.92 7.62 0.51
CA TYR A 65 -7.45 8.92 0.95
C TYR A 65 -6.89 9.33 2.31
N LEU A 66 -6.91 8.44 3.30
CA LEU A 66 -6.39 8.73 4.64
C LEU A 66 -4.87 8.97 4.61
N ALA A 67 -4.12 8.16 3.88
CA ALA A 67 -2.68 8.34 3.69
C ALA A 67 -2.37 9.71 3.06
N SER A 68 -3.07 10.06 1.96
CA SER A 68 -2.88 11.36 1.31
C SER A 68 -3.22 12.52 2.23
N LYS A 69 -4.27 12.38 3.05
CA LYS A 69 -4.71 13.42 3.99
C LYS A 69 -3.71 13.69 5.10
N VAL A 70 -3.02 12.65 5.57
CA VAL A 70 -2.02 12.76 6.65
C VAL A 70 -0.66 13.20 6.12
N LEU A 71 -0.25 12.69 4.97
CA LEU A 71 1.10 12.89 4.44
C LEU A 71 1.26 14.16 3.61
N LEU A 72 0.17 14.67 3.00
CA LEU A 72 0.21 15.74 2.01
C LEU A 72 -0.65 16.93 2.43
N GLN A 73 -0.11 18.12 2.15
CA GLN A 73 -0.85 19.38 2.19
C GLN A 73 -1.15 19.86 0.76
N ALA A 74 -2.06 20.84 0.63
CA ALA A 74 -2.29 21.49 -0.66
C ALA A 74 -0.98 22.08 -1.20
N GLN A 75 -0.75 21.96 -2.50
CA GLN A 75 0.46 22.39 -3.22
C GLN A 75 1.72 21.54 -2.96
N ASP A 76 1.69 20.54 -2.05
CA ASP A 76 2.77 19.56 -2.01
C ASP A 76 2.89 18.82 -3.36
N THR A 77 4.08 18.36 -3.69
CA THR A 77 4.28 17.50 -4.86
C THR A 77 4.16 16.04 -4.47
N ALA A 78 3.33 15.30 -5.19
CA ALA A 78 3.25 13.85 -5.14
C ALA A 78 3.64 13.23 -6.49
N ILE A 79 4.48 12.21 -6.43
CA ILE A 79 4.85 11.41 -7.59
C ILE A 79 3.90 10.22 -7.68
N ILE A 80 3.43 9.93 -8.90
CA ILE A 80 2.64 8.74 -9.23
C ILE A 80 3.22 8.03 -10.44
N GLU A 81 2.89 6.77 -10.58
CA GLU A 81 3.14 5.99 -11.79
C GLU A 81 2.27 6.48 -12.96
N ASN A 82 2.71 6.27 -14.20
CA ASN A 82 1.90 6.58 -15.39
C ASN A 82 1.95 5.40 -16.38
N PRO A 83 0.83 4.66 -16.56
CA PRO A 83 -0.49 4.87 -15.94
C PRO A 83 -0.58 4.49 -14.45
N VAL A 84 -1.64 4.94 -13.79
CA VAL A 84 -1.91 4.71 -12.35
C VAL A 84 -3.40 4.41 -12.12
N TYR A 85 -3.73 3.88 -10.96
CA TYR A 85 -5.12 3.70 -10.50
C TYR A 85 -5.89 5.03 -10.52
N PRO A 86 -6.99 5.15 -11.29
CA PRO A 86 -7.71 6.42 -11.43
C PRO A 86 -8.23 6.98 -10.11
N GLY A 87 -8.57 6.12 -9.14
CA GLY A 87 -9.04 6.53 -7.82
C GLY A 87 -7.98 7.30 -7.04
N LEU A 88 -6.70 6.90 -7.12
CA LEU A 88 -5.59 7.65 -6.51
C LEU A 88 -5.44 9.04 -7.16
N HIS A 89 -5.50 9.10 -8.51
CA HIS A 89 -5.40 10.37 -9.22
C HIS A 89 -6.50 11.35 -8.79
N ALA A 90 -7.75 10.88 -8.68
CA ALA A 90 -8.88 11.69 -8.22
C ALA A 90 -8.69 12.21 -6.78
N ILE A 91 -8.21 11.36 -5.87
CA ILE A 91 -7.90 11.75 -4.48
C ILE A 91 -6.88 12.89 -4.46
N LEU A 92 -5.77 12.76 -5.20
CA LEU A 92 -4.70 13.76 -5.20
C LEU A 92 -5.16 15.08 -5.84
N GLN A 93 -6.01 15.03 -6.87
CA GLN A 93 -6.63 16.24 -7.45
C GLN A 93 -7.54 16.94 -6.45
N ASP A 94 -8.43 16.22 -5.77
CA ASP A 94 -9.32 16.78 -4.74
C ASP A 94 -8.53 17.45 -3.61
N ARG A 95 -7.38 16.89 -3.28
CA ARG A 95 -6.45 17.44 -2.28
C ARG A 95 -5.63 18.64 -2.77
N GLN A 96 -5.78 19.07 -4.02
CA GLN A 96 -5.02 20.16 -4.64
C GLN A 96 -3.50 19.94 -4.59
N VAL A 97 -3.07 18.68 -4.72
CA VAL A 97 -1.68 18.27 -4.74
C VAL A 97 -1.11 18.43 -6.15
N ASN A 98 0.13 18.89 -6.27
CA ASN A 98 0.86 18.94 -7.54
C ASN A 98 1.28 17.53 -7.95
N ILE A 99 0.60 16.97 -8.95
CA ILE A 99 0.84 15.60 -9.41
C ILE A 99 1.96 15.58 -10.44
N ARG A 100 2.98 14.73 -10.20
CA ARG A 100 4.06 14.42 -11.14
C ARG A 100 3.98 12.97 -11.55
N ALA A 101 3.45 12.72 -12.75
CA ALA A 101 3.32 11.37 -13.31
C ALA A 101 4.63 10.95 -13.98
N ILE A 102 5.22 9.85 -13.56
CA ILE A 102 6.49 9.31 -14.08
C ILE A 102 6.20 8.05 -14.89
N LYS A 103 6.80 7.96 -16.07
CA LYS A 103 6.64 6.83 -16.97
C LYS A 103 7.14 5.53 -16.35
N LEU A 104 6.57 4.44 -16.81
CA LEU A 104 6.97 3.07 -16.48
C LEU A 104 7.82 2.48 -17.60
N ASP A 105 8.64 1.53 -17.24
CA ASP A 105 9.27 0.56 -18.15
C ASP A 105 9.01 -0.88 -17.62
N GLU A 106 9.62 -1.88 -18.20
CA GLU A 106 9.46 -3.28 -17.81
C GLU A 106 9.87 -3.58 -16.35
N GLN A 107 10.60 -2.67 -15.72
CA GLN A 107 11.05 -2.77 -14.34
C GLN A 107 10.27 -1.87 -13.35
N GLY A 108 9.18 -1.25 -13.78
CA GLY A 108 8.36 -0.33 -12.98
C GLY A 108 8.69 1.15 -13.22
N ILE A 109 8.40 1.99 -12.22
CA ILE A 109 8.61 3.44 -12.31
C ILE A 109 10.06 3.81 -12.64
N GLN A 110 10.29 4.74 -13.58
CA GLN A 110 11.62 5.16 -14.02
C GLN A 110 12.28 6.11 -13.01
N VAL A 111 12.91 5.56 -11.98
CA VAL A 111 13.57 6.33 -10.91
C VAL A 111 14.70 7.20 -11.47
N SER A 112 15.34 6.80 -12.57
CA SER A 112 16.35 7.63 -13.26
C SER A 112 15.83 9.00 -13.66
N THR A 113 14.56 9.12 -14.03
CA THR A 113 13.91 10.40 -14.34
C THR A 113 13.84 11.30 -13.11
N LEU A 114 13.55 10.73 -11.93
CA LEU A 114 13.50 11.48 -10.68
C LEU A 114 14.85 12.10 -10.33
N LEU A 115 15.93 11.37 -10.61
CA LEU A 115 17.31 11.82 -10.37
C LEU A 115 17.78 12.83 -11.40
N ALA A 116 17.52 12.57 -12.69
CA ALA A 116 17.97 13.43 -13.78
C ALA A 116 17.32 14.82 -13.74
N ASP A 117 16.02 14.86 -13.46
CA ASP A 117 15.24 16.10 -13.40
C ASP A 117 15.29 16.76 -12.01
N ASN A 118 16.05 16.22 -11.08
CA ASN A 118 16.17 16.68 -9.69
C ASN A 118 14.78 16.93 -9.06
N ILE A 119 13.85 15.97 -9.25
CA ILE A 119 12.47 16.11 -8.79
C ILE A 119 12.44 15.94 -7.28
N SER A 120 11.94 16.96 -6.58
CA SER A 120 11.61 16.89 -5.16
C SER A 120 10.12 16.66 -4.99
N ALA A 121 9.74 15.77 -4.05
CA ALA A 121 8.36 15.49 -3.74
C ALA A 121 8.18 15.12 -2.27
N ARG A 122 6.97 15.31 -1.75
CA ARG A 122 6.61 14.93 -0.39
C ARG A 122 6.28 13.44 -0.27
N ALA A 123 5.72 12.85 -1.32
CA ALA A 123 5.40 11.42 -1.37
C ALA A 123 5.48 10.87 -2.80
N VAL A 124 5.72 9.56 -2.89
CA VAL A 124 5.59 8.76 -4.12
C VAL A 124 4.65 7.59 -3.86
N PHE A 125 3.70 7.38 -4.75
CA PHE A 125 2.71 6.29 -4.71
C PHE A 125 3.06 5.26 -5.78
N VAL A 126 3.22 4.00 -5.39
CA VAL A 126 3.66 2.92 -6.28
C VAL A 126 2.92 1.61 -6.00
N THR A 127 2.80 0.76 -7.02
CA THR A 127 2.28 -0.60 -6.96
C THR A 127 3.37 -1.61 -7.33
N PRO A 128 4.40 -1.80 -6.46
CA PRO A 128 5.65 -2.44 -6.86
C PRO A 128 5.56 -3.95 -7.02
N SER A 129 4.58 -4.61 -6.40
CA SER A 129 4.41 -6.06 -6.50
C SER A 129 3.76 -6.49 -7.81
N HIS A 130 2.77 -5.71 -8.24
CA HIS A 130 2.02 -5.92 -9.48
C HIS A 130 1.44 -4.58 -9.93
N GLN A 131 2.12 -3.92 -10.83
CA GLN A 131 1.77 -2.55 -11.24
C GLN A 131 0.37 -2.47 -11.84
N TYR A 132 -0.45 -1.59 -11.34
CA TYR A 132 -1.77 -1.36 -11.90
C TYR A 132 -1.78 -0.18 -12.88
N PRO A 133 -2.26 -0.37 -14.13
CA PRO A 133 -2.90 -1.58 -14.67
C PRO A 133 -1.97 -2.46 -15.54
N MET A 134 -0.67 -2.20 -15.59
CA MET A 134 0.23 -2.77 -16.60
C MET A 134 0.72 -4.19 -16.26
N GLY A 135 0.66 -4.61 -14.99
CA GLY A 135 0.96 -5.98 -14.58
C GLY A 135 2.44 -6.29 -14.34
N MET A 136 3.38 -5.36 -14.60
CA MET A 136 4.79 -5.63 -14.32
C MET A 136 5.09 -5.55 -12.82
N SER A 137 6.13 -6.27 -12.38
CA SER A 137 6.67 -6.16 -11.03
C SER A 137 7.90 -5.25 -11.02
N MET A 138 8.00 -4.38 -10.03
CA MET A 138 9.20 -3.53 -9.87
C MET A 138 10.40 -4.39 -9.48
N SER A 139 11.50 -4.27 -10.21
CA SER A 139 12.73 -4.99 -9.94
C SER A 139 13.35 -4.59 -8.59
N MET A 140 14.11 -5.49 -7.97
CA MET A 140 14.78 -5.22 -6.70
C MET A 140 15.72 -4.01 -6.81
N ALA A 141 16.48 -3.90 -7.89
CA ALA A 141 17.36 -2.75 -8.14
C ALA A 141 16.57 -1.44 -8.18
N ARG A 142 15.37 -1.44 -8.79
CA ARG A 142 14.51 -0.27 -8.89
C ARG A 142 13.90 0.10 -7.53
N ARG A 143 13.53 -0.90 -6.71
CA ARG A 143 13.05 -0.69 -5.32
C ARG A 143 14.13 -0.02 -4.48
N MET A 144 15.37 -0.52 -4.54
CA MET A 144 16.49 0.07 -3.81
C MET A 144 16.81 1.50 -4.26
N ALA A 145 16.76 1.76 -5.56
CA ALA A 145 16.97 3.11 -6.09
C ALA A 145 15.87 4.08 -5.61
N LEU A 146 14.61 3.63 -5.58
CA LEU A 146 13.49 4.44 -5.10
C LEU A 146 13.59 4.71 -3.59
N LEU A 147 13.97 3.72 -2.79
CA LEU A 147 14.23 3.88 -1.36
C LEU A 147 15.35 4.90 -1.09
N GLN A 148 16.46 4.81 -1.85
CA GLN A 148 17.56 5.75 -1.73
C GLN A 148 17.13 7.18 -2.11
N TRP A 149 16.40 7.33 -3.20
CA TRP A 149 15.85 8.63 -3.62
C TRP A 149 14.92 9.20 -2.54
N ALA A 150 13.98 8.41 -2.04
CA ALA A 150 13.03 8.84 -1.02
C ALA A 150 13.73 9.27 0.28
N LYS A 151 14.78 8.54 0.69
CA LYS A 151 15.60 8.90 1.84
C LYS A 151 16.32 10.24 1.64
N GLN A 152 16.89 10.50 0.47
CA GLN A 152 17.57 11.75 0.14
C GLN A 152 16.60 12.93 0.10
N GLN A 153 15.39 12.73 -0.42
CA GLN A 153 14.34 13.75 -0.52
C GLN A 153 13.50 13.89 0.77
N GLN A 154 13.70 13.04 1.75
CA GLN A 154 12.81 12.92 2.93
C GLN A 154 11.34 12.72 2.51
N ALA A 155 11.13 11.98 1.44
CA ALA A 155 9.83 11.68 0.86
C ALA A 155 9.25 10.38 1.42
N TRP A 156 7.92 10.33 1.58
CA TRP A 156 7.20 9.12 1.91
C TRP A 156 7.04 8.22 0.69
N ILE A 157 7.15 6.91 0.89
CA ILE A 157 6.73 5.92 -0.10
C ILE A 157 5.41 5.33 0.37
N VAL A 158 4.37 5.43 -0.45
CA VAL A 158 3.09 4.77 -0.25
C VAL A 158 3.03 3.60 -1.21
N GLU A 159 3.16 2.40 -0.66
CA GLU A 159 3.08 1.14 -1.40
C GLU A 159 1.63 0.63 -1.36
N ASP A 160 1.00 0.55 -2.52
CA ASP A 160 -0.31 -0.08 -2.68
C ASP A 160 -0.12 -1.52 -3.17
N ASP A 161 -0.47 -2.47 -2.32
CA ASP A 161 -0.28 -3.90 -2.53
C ASP A 161 -1.62 -4.62 -2.48
N TYR A 162 -2.29 -4.70 -3.62
CA TYR A 162 -3.68 -5.14 -3.70
C TYR A 162 -3.86 -6.64 -4.00
N ASP A 163 -2.82 -7.35 -4.48
CA ASP A 163 -2.96 -8.74 -4.95
C ASP A 163 -1.69 -9.60 -4.83
N SER A 164 -0.72 -9.23 -4.02
CA SER A 164 0.55 -9.95 -3.91
C SER A 164 0.41 -11.41 -3.46
N GLU A 165 -0.67 -11.74 -2.76
CA GLU A 165 -1.01 -13.10 -2.36
C GLU A 165 -1.48 -13.97 -3.54
N LEU A 166 -1.94 -13.36 -4.62
CA LEU A 166 -2.47 -14.06 -5.81
C LEU A 166 -1.39 -14.33 -6.86
N ARG A 167 -0.18 -14.59 -6.44
CA ARG A 167 0.94 -14.89 -7.33
C ARG A 167 0.88 -16.31 -7.83
N TYR A 168 0.92 -16.48 -9.17
CA TYR A 168 0.93 -17.81 -9.82
C TYR A 168 2.33 -18.41 -9.92
N GLN A 169 3.39 -17.59 -9.80
CA GLN A 169 4.78 -18.05 -9.89
C GLN A 169 5.67 -17.30 -8.87
N GLY A 170 6.52 -18.07 -8.18
CA GLY A 170 7.48 -17.56 -7.19
C GLY A 170 6.86 -17.13 -5.87
N LEU A 171 7.71 -16.74 -4.93
CA LEU A 171 7.30 -16.18 -3.65
C LEU A 171 6.94 -14.69 -3.80
N PRO A 172 6.03 -14.16 -2.98
CA PRO A 172 5.79 -12.72 -2.90
C PRO A 172 7.08 -11.95 -2.63
N PHE A 173 7.25 -10.79 -3.26
CA PHE A 173 8.33 -9.90 -2.88
C PHE A 173 8.09 -9.32 -1.48
N PRO A 174 9.13 -9.08 -0.67
CA PRO A 174 8.98 -8.32 0.55
C PRO A 174 8.44 -6.93 0.22
N ALA A 175 7.68 -6.34 1.15
CA ALA A 175 7.30 -4.95 1.05
C ALA A 175 8.54 -4.04 1.07
N MET A 176 8.44 -2.86 0.47
CA MET A 176 9.57 -1.92 0.46
C MET A 176 9.97 -1.47 1.87
N GLN A 177 9.03 -1.48 2.82
CA GLN A 177 9.31 -1.18 4.22
C GLN A 177 10.25 -2.21 4.87
N GLY A 178 10.25 -3.46 4.41
CA GLY A 178 11.08 -4.55 4.93
C GLY A 178 12.44 -4.69 4.23
N LEU A 179 12.80 -3.77 3.33
CA LEU A 179 14.09 -3.72 2.61
C LEU A 179 15.00 -2.67 3.26
#